data_9618116f074c58eb193090b77f0447b0
#
_entry.id   9618116f074c58eb193090b77f0447b0
#
_cell.length_a   1.000
_cell.length_b   1.000
_cell.length_c   1.000
_cell.angle_alpha   90.00
_cell.angle_beta   90.00
_cell.angle_gamma   90.00
#
_symmetry.space_group_name_H-M   'P 1'
#
loop_
_entity.id
_entity.type
_entity.pdbx_description
1 polymer ?
#
loop_
_entity_poly.entity_id
_entity_poly.type
_entity_poly.pdbx_seq_one_letter_code
_entity_poly.pdbx_strand_id
1 'polypeptide(L)'
;VTGGLDDTQLRLLSERLAYLRELDARRDTILGSIREQGKLTDELEGKIVAATTKAELEDIYLPYKPKRRTKAEIARERGLGPLAEAILADRSLVPAELALTYVTDEVADAKAALEGARDILSEQFAENADLVGKLRSYMKERAFLRAKVVDGKQEAGAKFSDYFDHVERWANVPSHRALAMLRGRNEEVLSLDIEVDADDPSPVKPVERMIANAYAIGGSLPG
;
A
#
# COMPACT_ATOMS: atom_id res chain seq x y z
N VAL A 1 -43.52 -21.27 -6.44
CA VAL A 1 -42.14 -21.68 -6.74
C VAL A 1 -41.17 -21.25 -5.65
N THR A 2 -41.43 -20.15 -4.91
CA THR A 2 -40.55 -19.59 -3.87
C THR A 2 -40.76 -20.17 -2.46
N GLY A 3 -41.67 -21.13 -2.27
CA GLY A 3 -41.89 -21.80 -0.97
C GLY A 3 -42.37 -20.90 0.16
N GLY A 4 -42.89 -19.68 -0.16
CA GLY A 4 -43.37 -18.74 0.86
C GLY A 4 -42.31 -17.83 1.45
N LEU A 5 -41.14 -17.71 0.78
CA LEU A 5 -40.11 -16.72 1.18
C LEU A 5 -40.64 -15.29 1.00
N ASP A 6 -40.34 -14.41 1.98
CA ASP A 6 -40.60 -12.98 1.89
C ASP A 6 -39.51 -12.25 1.09
N ASP A 7 -39.74 -10.97 0.74
CA ASP A 7 -38.83 -10.15 -0.07
C ASP A 7 -37.44 -10.02 0.58
N THR A 8 -37.38 -9.95 1.90
CA THR A 8 -36.10 -9.86 2.65
C THR A 8 -35.31 -11.16 2.52
N GLN A 9 -35.98 -12.30 2.67
CA GLN A 9 -35.38 -13.62 2.51
C GLN A 9 -34.91 -13.85 1.07
N LEU A 10 -35.70 -13.44 0.07
CA LEU A 10 -35.32 -13.54 -1.35
C LEU A 10 -34.11 -12.68 -1.66
N ARG A 11 -34.03 -11.46 -1.13
CA ARG A 11 -32.86 -10.58 -1.30
C ARG A 11 -31.61 -11.17 -0.66
N LEU A 12 -31.69 -11.63 0.59
CA LEU A 12 -30.59 -12.30 1.30
C LEU A 12 -30.10 -13.55 0.57
N LEU A 13 -31.02 -14.33 0.03
CA LEU A 13 -30.70 -15.50 -0.78
C LEU A 13 -29.95 -15.10 -2.06
N SER A 14 -30.44 -14.07 -2.75
CA SER A 14 -29.79 -13.54 -3.96
C SER A 14 -28.39 -13.01 -3.70
N GLU A 15 -28.24 -12.22 -2.63
CA GLU A 15 -26.91 -11.69 -2.20
C GLU A 15 -25.96 -12.83 -1.83
N ARG A 16 -26.45 -13.84 -1.08
CA ARG A 16 -25.64 -15.01 -0.72
C ARG A 16 -25.24 -15.83 -1.94
N LEU A 17 -26.13 -16.02 -2.89
CA LEU A 17 -25.86 -16.73 -4.13
C LEU A 17 -24.82 -16.00 -4.97
N ALA A 18 -24.95 -14.67 -5.11
CA ALA A 18 -23.95 -13.84 -5.79
C ALA A 18 -22.58 -13.97 -5.13
N TYR A 19 -22.51 -13.83 -3.80
CA TYR A 19 -21.28 -14.01 -3.03
C TYR A 19 -20.61 -15.37 -3.27
N LEU A 20 -21.39 -16.46 -3.22
CA LEU A 20 -20.86 -17.82 -3.41
C LEU A 20 -20.32 -18.01 -4.84
N ARG A 21 -21.03 -17.48 -5.85
CA ARG A 21 -20.55 -17.51 -7.25
C ARG A 21 -19.23 -16.76 -7.43
N GLU A 22 -19.11 -15.61 -6.79
CA GLU A 22 -17.86 -14.84 -6.81
C GLU A 22 -16.73 -15.56 -6.07
N LEU A 23 -17.03 -16.23 -4.96
CA LEU A 23 -16.07 -17.05 -4.22
C LEU A 23 -15.57 -18.21 -5.09
N ASP A 24 -16.46 -18.92 -5.79
CA ASP A 24 -16.10 -20.02 -6.68
C ASP A 24 -15.25 -19.54 -7.85
N ALA A 25 -15.66 -18.48 -8.53
CA ALA A 25 -14.89 -17.89 -9.62
C ALA A 25 -13.49 -17.45 -9.17
N ARG A 26 -13.39 -16.91 -7.94
CA ARG A 26 -12.10 -16.51 -7.37
C ARG A 26 -11.24 -17.74 -7.05
N ARG A 27 -11.83 -18.82 -6.53
CA ARG A 27 -11.16 -20.09 -6.27
C ARG A 27 -10.53 -20.67 -7.52
N ASP A 28 -11.29 -20.71 -8.62
CA ASP A 28 -10.80 -21.19 -9.92
C ASP A 28 -9.61 -20.37 -10.44
N THR A 29 -9.71 -19.04 -10.31
CA THR A 29 -8.62 -18.12 -10.68
C THR A 29 -7.34 -18.40 -9.89
N ILE A 30 -7.46 -18.62 -8.59
CA ILE A 30 -6.33 -18.89 -7.68
C ILE A 30 -5.71 -20.25 -7.98
N LEU A 31 -6.52 -21.28 -8.16
CA LEU A 31 -6.04 -22.63 -8.53
C LEU A 31 -5.29 -22.58 -9.87
N GLY A 32 -5.83 -21.87 -10.86
CA GLY A 32 -5.17 -21.65 -12.15
C GLY A 32 -3.81 -21.00 -11.99
N SER A 33 -3.76 -19.89 -11.25
CA SER A 33 -2.52 -19.14 -11.02
C SER A 33 -1.43 -19.96 -10.31
N ILE A 34 -1.79 -20.74 -9.28
CA ILE A 34 -0.83 -21.58 -8.55
C ILE A 34 -0.38 -22.77 -9.39
N ARG A 35 -1.28 -23.32 -10.21
CA ARG A 35 -0.98 -24.42 -11.15
C ARG A 35 0.01 -23.98 -12.22
N GLU A 36 -0.18 -22.79 -12.80
CA GLU A 36 0.75 -22.19 -13.77
C GLU A 36 2.15 -21.97 -13.19
N GLN A 37 2.25 -21.71 -11.89
CA GLN A 37 3.52 -21.58 -11.17
C GLN A 37 4.17 -22.94 -10.85
N GLY A 38 3.50 -24.06 -11.11
CA GLY A 38 3.97 -25.40 -10.75
C GLY A 38 4.03 -25.67 -9.24
N LYS A 39 3.30 -24.89 -8.44
CA LYS A 39 3.33 -24.95 -6.97
C LYS A 39 2.07 -25.57 -6.34
N LEU A 40 1.10 -25.99 -7.15
CA LEU A 40 -0.13 -26.61 -6.65
C LEU A 40 0.15 -28.04 -6.19
N THR A 41 -0.07 -28.29 -4.91
CA THR A 41 -0.04 -29.64 -4.30
C THR A 41 -1.45 -30.06 -3.94
N ASP A 42 -1.71 -31.36 -3.82
CA ASP A 42 -3.02 -31.91 -3.45
C ASP A 42 -3.50 -31.36 -2.09
N GLU A 43 -2.57 -31.17 -1.13
CA GLU A 43 -2.89 -30.58 0.18
C GLU A 43 -3.31 -29.11 0.05
N LEU A 44 -2.62 -28.33 -0.77
CA LEU A 44 -2.93 -26.92 -1.02
C LEU A 44 -4.26 -26.77 -1.76
N GLU A 45 -4.51 -27.59 -2.78
CA GLU A 45 -5.79 -27.64 -3.49
C GLU A 45 -6.94 -27.95 -2.53
N GLY A 46 -6.76 -28.94 -1.65
CA GLY A 46 -7.72 -29.25 -0.60
C GLY A 46 -8.03 -28.07 0.33
N LYS A 47 -7.01 -27.31 0.76
CA LYS A 47 -7.20 -26.11 1.58
C LYS A 47 -7.95 -25.00 0.82
N ILE A 48 -7.62 -24.77 -0.44
CA ILE A 48 -8.28 -23.77 -1.29
C ILE A 48 -9.74 -24.12 -1.53
N VAL A 49 -10.03 -25.39 -1.80
CA VAL A 49 -11.40 -25.89 -2.01
C VAL A 49 -12.23 -25.81 -0.74
N ALA A 50 -11.63 -26.08 0.42
CA ALA A 50 -12.29 -26.04 1.71
C ALA A 50 -12.56 -24.62 2.23
N ALA A 51 -11.89 -23.59 1.70
CA ALA A 51 -12.09 -22.20 2.11
C ALA A 51 -13.54 -21.74 1.90
N THR A 52 -14.16 -21.24 2.95
CA THR A 52 -15.58 -20.85 2.98
C THR A 52 -15.81 -19.36 2.81
N THR A 53 -14.75 -18.58 2.90
CA THR A 53 -14.77 -17.11 2.76
C THR A 53 -13.69 -16.62 1.79
N LYS A 54 -13.95 -15.45 1.18
CA LYS A 54 -12.94 -14.78 0.34
C LYS A 54 -11.67 -14.44 1.14
N ALA A 55 -11.81 -14.07 2.42
CA ALA A 55 -10.68 -13.74 3.28
C ALA A 55 -9.75 -14.95 3.46
N GLU A 56 -10.30 -16.11 3.86
CA GLU A 56 -9.53 -17.35 3.97
C GLU A 56 -8.84 -17.73 2.66
N LEU A 57 -9.54 -17.56 1.54
CA LEU A 57 -9.02 -17.86 0.22
C LEU A 57 -7.83 -16.94 -0.16
N GLU A 58 -7.94 -15.65 0.13
CA GLU A 58 -6.85 -14.69 -0.11
C GLU A 58 -5.66 -14.93 0.81
N ASP A 59 -5.89 -15.30 2.08
CA ASP A 59 -4.82 -15.63 3.03
C ASP A 59 -4.02 -16.86 2.57
N ILE A 60 -4.71 -17.90 2.07
CA ILE A 60 -4.05 -19.08 1.50
C ILE A 60 -3.25 -18.72 0.23
N TYR A 61 -3.80 -17.81 -0.59
CA TYR A 61 -3.18 -17.39 -1.85
C TYR A 61 -2.01 -16.42 -1.66
N LEU A 62 -1.96 -15.69 -0.56
CA LEU A 62 -0.98 -14.61 -0.34
C LEU A 62 0.48 -15.01 -0.62
N PRO A 63 0.98 -16.20 -0.21
CA PRO A 63 2.34 -16.65 -0.50
C PRO A 63 2.59 -16.97 -1.99
N TYR A 64 1.52 -17.26 -2.73
CA TYR A 64 1.57 -17.68 -4.14
C TYR A 64 1.17 -16.57 -5.11
N LYS A 65 0.64 -15.46 -4.58
CA LYS A 65 0.21 -14.34 -5.39
C LYS A 65 1.39 -13.80 -6.18
N PRO A 66 1.33 -13.78 -7.54
CA PRO A 66 2.40 -13.19 -8.33
C PRO A 66 2.63 -11.76 -7.85
N LYS A 67 3.80 -11.49 -7.34
CA LYS A 67 4.18 -10.11 -7.02
C LYS A 67 4.15 -9.36 -8.36
N ARG A 68 3.39 -8.28 -8.43
CA ARG A 68 3.45 -7.39 -9.57
C ARG A 68 4.91 -6.95 -9.70
N ARG A 69 5.51 -7.13 -10.89
CA ARG A 69 6.90 -6.74 -11.13
C ARG A 69 7.11 -5.31 -10.66
N THR A 70 7.75 -5.18 -9.50
CA THR A 70 7.99 -3.88 -8.84
C THR A 70 9.24 -3.23 -9.43
N LYS A 71 9.40 -1.93 -9.22
CA LYS A 71 10.64 -1.24 -9.56
C LYS A 71 11.84 -1.85 -8.82
N ALA A 72 11.63 -2.27 -7.57
CA ALA A 72 12.63 -2.94 -6.77
C ALA A 72 13.05 -4.30 -7.36
N GLU A 73 12.10 -5.08 -7.86
CA GLU A 73 12.39 -6.35 -8.51
C GLU A 73 13.18 -6.16 -9.80
N ILE A 74 12.80 -5.17 -10.63
CA ILE A 74 13.56 -4.79 -11.82
C ILE A 74 14.99 -4.35 -11.46
N ALA A 75 15.14 -3.59 -10.37
CA ALA A 75 16.45 -3.16 -9.89
C ALA A 75 17.30 -4.34 -9.39
N ARG A 76 16.70 -5.33 -8.71
CA ARG A 76 17.39 -6.57 -8.31
C ARG A 76 17.84 -7.40 -9.52
N GLU A 77 16.99 -7.54 -10.54
CA GLU A 77 17.32 -8.22 -11.80
C GLU A 77 18.51 -7.56 -12.50
N ARG A 78 18.65 -6.22 -12.39
CA ARG A 78 19.78 -5.45 -12.90
C ARG A 78 21.04 -5.50 -12.03
N GLY A 79 21.03 -6.33 -10.97
CA GLY A 79 22.18 -6.53 -10.10
C GLY A 79 22.41 -5.42 -9.05
N LEU A 80 21.40 -4.58 -8.77
CA LEU A 80 21.54 -3.45 -7.84
C LEU A 80 21.27 -3.82 -6.37
N GLY A 81 20.95 -5.08 -6.07
CA GLY A 81 20.78 -5.60 -4.70
C GLY A 81 22.00 -5.35 -3.80
N PRO A 82 23.22 -5.78 -4.19
CA PRO A 82 24.44 -5.55 -3.41
C PRO A 82 24.76 -4.08 -3.18
N LEU A 83 24.42 -3.17 -4.13
CA LEU A 83 24.57 -1.73 -3.93
C LEU A 83 23.66 -1.23 -2.80
N ALA A 84 22.39 -1.63 -2.80
CA ALA A 84 21.42 -1.27 -1.77
C ALA A 84 21.85 -1.78 -0.39
N GLU A 85 22.31 -3.03 -0.31
CA GLU A 85 22.81 -3.63 0.92
C GLU A 85 24.07 -2.95 1.45
N ALA A 86 25.04 -2.64 0.58
CA ALA A 86 26.27 -1.95 0.96
C ALA A 86 25.99 -0.54 1.51
N ILE A 87 25.13 0.23 0.85
CA ILE A 87 24.72 1.57 1.32
C ILE A 87 24.03 1.47 2.68
N LEU A 88 23.21 0.45 2.91
CA LEU A 88 22.53 0.27 4.18
C LEU A 88 23.45 -0.21 5.30
N ALA A 89 24.45 -1.04 4.99
CA ALA A 89 25.36 -1.63 5.96
C ALA A 89 26.49 -0.70 6.41
N ASP A 90 27.07 0.07 5.49
CA ASP A 90 28.22 0.92 5.75
C ASP A 90 27.95 2.40 5.43
N ARG A 91 27.88 3.20 6.48
CA ARG A 91 27.61 4.66 6.44
C ARG A 91 28.82 5.49 6.03
N SER A 92 30.01 4.90 6.00
CA SER A 92 31.22 5.60 5.59
C SER A 92 31.38 5.67 4.06
N LEU A 93 30.63 4.84 3.34
CA LEU A 93 30.63 4.83 1.88
C LEU A 93 30.03 6.10 1.31
N VAL A 94 30.62 6.57 0.23
CA VAL A 94 30.04 7.64 -0.60
C VAL A 94 29.16 6.96 -1.67
N PRO A 95 27.82 7.04 -1.56
CA PRO A 95 26.93 6.26 -2.43
C PRO A 95 27.14 6.57 -3.91
N ALA A 96 27.44 7.83 -4.25
CA ALA A 96 27.65 8.26 -5.64
C ALA A 96 28.90 7.62 -6.27
N GLU A 97 29.97 7.44 -5.50
CA GLU A 97 31.20 6.80 -5.97
C GLU A 97 30.99 5.29 -6.12
N LEU A 98 30.36 4.66 -5.12
CA LEU A 98 30.05 3.24 -5.17
C LEU A 98 29.15 2.90 -6.35
N ALA A 99 28.14 3.73 -6.63
CA ALA A 99 27.18 3.52 -7.71
C ALA A 99 27.82 3.50 -9.11
N LEU A 100 28.97 4.16 -9.29
CA LEU A 100 29.72 4.13 -10.56
C LEU A 100 30.16 2.71 -10.93
N THR A 101 30.41 1.84 -9.95
CA THR A 101 30.82 0.44 -10.18
C THR A 101 29.66 -0.46 -10.64
N TYR A 102 28.42 0.04 -10.57
CA TYR A 102 27.21 -0.68 -10.97
C TYR A 102 26.61 -0.17 -12.29
N VAL A 103 27.33 0.72 -12.99
CA VAL A 103 26.93 1.17 -14.32
C VAL A 103 27.19 0.04 -15.32
N THR A 104 26.15 -0.32 -16.09
CA THR A 104 26.15 -1.41 -17.08
C THR A 104 25.31 -0.98 -18.29
N ASP A 105 25.22 -1.82 -19.32
CA ASP A 105 24.33 -1.54 -20.47
C ASP A 105 22.85 -1.39 -20.08
N GLU A 106 22.44 -2.00 -18.95
CA GLU A 106 21.06 -1.92 -18.41
C GLU A 106 20.90 -0.80 -17.35
N VAL A 107 21.99 -0.23 -16.86
CA VAL A 107 22.04 0.82 -15.84
C VAL A 107 22.89 1.97 -16.37
N ALA A 108 22.23 2.95 -16.97
CA ALA A 108 22.86 3.98 -17.81
C ALA A 108 23.92 4.85 -17.09
N ASP A 109 23.73 5.12 -15.80
CA ASP A 109 24.60 5.97 -15.01
C ASP A 109 24.48 5.70 -13.49
N ALA A 110 25.34 6.32 -12.69
CA ALA A 110 25.31 6.22 -11.23
C ALA A 110 23.98 6.69 -10.62
N LYS A 111 23.31 7.67 -11.24
CA LYS A 111 22.01 8.13 -10.79
C LYS A 111 20.94 7.04 -10.94
N ALA A 112 20.89 6.36 -12.09
CA ALA A 112 20.00 5.24 -12.33
C ALA A 112 20.29 4.08 -11.36
N ALA A 113 21.57 3.81 -11.05
CA ALA A 113 21.96 2.81 -10.05
C ALA A 113 21.43 3.17 -8.65
N LEU A 114 21.57 4.42 -8.22
CA LEU A 114 21.06 4.91 -6.93
C LEU A 114 19.53 4.91 -6.87
N GLU A 115 18.86 5.26 -7.96
CA GLU A 115 17.40 5.17 -8.03
C GLU A 115 16.91 3.71 -7.85
N GLY A 116 17.58 2.76 -8.50
CA GLY A 116 17.29 1.33 -8.31
C GLY A 116 17.57 0.83 -6.88
N ALA A 117 18.70 1.23 -6.30
CA ALA A 117 19.02 0.91 -4.91
C ALA A 117 17.98 1.50 -3.93
N ARG A 118 17.54 2.74 -4.16
CA ARG A 118 16.47 3.39 -3.40
C ARG A 118 15.15 2.63 -3.50
N ASP A 119 14.78 2.18 -4.69
CA ASP A 119 13.55 1.43 -4.89
C ASP A 119 13.58 0.10 -4.13
N ILE A 120 14.74 -0.59 -4.09
CA ILE A 120 14.96 -1.82 -3.32
C ILE A 120 14.81 -1.53 -1.81
N LEU A 121 15.49 -0.50 -1.30
CA LEU A 121 15.42 -0.13 0.12
C LEU A 121 14.01 0.32 0.53
N SER A 122 13.32 1.06 -0.32
CA SER A 122 11.95 1.50 -0.07
C SER A 122 10.99 0.32 0.05
N GLU A 123 11.12 -0.69 -0.81
CA GLU A 123 10.34 -1.92 -0.70
C GLU A 123 10.68 -2.69 0.58
N GLN A 124 11.96 -2.84 0.91
CA GLN A 124 12.39 -3.50 2.15
C GLN A 124 11.84 -2.81 3.40
N PHE A 125 11.82 -1.49 3.43
CA PHE A 125 11.25 -0.71 4.55
C PHE A 125 9.73 -0.89 4.64
N ALA A 126 9.05 -0.91 3.49
CA ALA A 126 7.60 -1.12 3.42
C ALA A 126 7.17 -2.56 3.77
N GLU A 127 8.04 -3.54 3.63
CA GLU A 127 7.80 -4.94 4.00
C GLU A 127 8.12 -5.24 5.48
N ASN A 128 8.72 -4.31 6.21
CA ASN A 128 8.99 -4.48 7.64
C ASN A 128 7.71 -4.31 8.46
N ALA A 129 7.10 -5.42 8.86
CA ALA A 129 5.81 -5.45 9.55
C ALA A 129 5.81 -4.65 10.87
N ASP A 130 6.90 -4.73 11.65
CA ASP A 130 7.03 -4.02 12.92
C ASP A 130 7.12 -2.51 12.71
N LEU A 131 7.90 -2.07 11.73
CA LEU A 131 8.02 -0.67 11.36
C LEU A 131 6.67 -0.14 10.85
N VAL A 132 6.05 -0.84 9.91
CA VAL A 132 4.74 -0.47 9.35
C VAL A 132 3.67 -0.41 10.43
N GLY A 133 3.69 -1.35 11.39
CA GLY A 133 2.80 -1.34 12.55
C GLY A 133 2.96 -0.09 13.42
N LYS A 134 4.20 0.29 13.72
CA LYS A 134 4.53 1.50 14.50
C LYS A 134 4.12 2.77 13.75
N LEU A 135 4.44 2.86 12.45
CA LEU A 135 4.05 4.00 11.61
C LEU A 135 2.53 4.15 11.52
N ARG A 136 1.81 3.04 11.35
CA ARG A 136 0.34 3.04 11.32
C ARG A 136 -0.26 3.54 12.64
N SER A 137 0.27 3.09 13.76
CA SER A 137 -0.17 3.56 15.09
C SER A 137 0.10 5.04 15.27
N TYR A 138 1.29 5.50 14.91
CA TYR A 138 1.67 6.91 14.95
C TYR A 138 0.76 7.77 14.08
N MET A 139 0.51 7.36 12.84
CA MET A 139 -0.39 8.08 11.94
C MET A 139 -1.83 8.10 12.46
N LYS A 140 -2.31 6.97 13.01
CA LYS A 140 -3.67 6.90 13.57
C LYS A 140 -3.88 7.91 14.69
N GLU A 141 -2.86 8.15 15.50
CA GLU A 141 -2.93 9.08 16.65
C GLU A 141 -2.69 10.54 16.25
N ARG A 142 -1.85 10.79 15.25
CA ARG A 142 -1.32 12.13 14.95
C ARG A 142 -1.73 12.72 13.61
N ALA A 143 -2.20 11.91 12.68
CA ALA A 143 -2.55 12.40 11.36
C ALA A 143 -3.80 13.30 11.38
N PHE A 144 -3.83 14.21 10.42
CA PHE A 144 -4.96 15.05 10.10
C PHE A 144 -5.51 14.65 8.72
N LEU A 145 -6.82 14.65 8.59
CA LEU A 145 -7.51 14.58 7.31
C LEU A 145 -7.69 16.00 6.81
N ARG A 146 -7.14 16.29 5.64
CA ARG A 146 -7.32 17.54 4.93
C ARG A 146 -8.20 17.32 3.72
N ALA A 147 -9.23 18.13 3.60
CA ALA A 147 -10.06 18.20 2.40
C ALA A 147 -9.87 19.58 1.76
N LYS A 148 -9.70 19.60 0.44
CA LYS A 148 -9.66 20.83 -0.36
C LYS A 148 -10.54 20.68 -1.57
N VAL A 149 -11.17 21.79 -1.99
CA VAL A 149 -11.90 21.80 -3.25
C VAL A 149 -10.93 21.71 -4.43
N VAL A 150 -11.29 20.92 -5.43
CA VAL A 150 -10.56 20.85 -6.69
C VAL A 150 -10.80 22.14 -7.48
N ASP A 151 -9.75 22.70 -8.07
CA ASP A 151 -9.82 23.94 -8.83
C ASP A 151 -10.93 23.90 -9.90
N GLY A 152 -11.76 24.93 -9.91
CA GLY A 152 -12.90 25.06 -10.84
C GLY A 152 -14.13 24.24 -10.48
N LYS A 153 -14.14 23.53 -9.35
CA LYS A 153 -15.30 22.73 -8.91
C LYS A 153 -16.17 23.37 -7.82
N GLN A 154 -15.89 24.62 -7.47
CA GLN A 154 -16.57 25.34 -6.36
C GLN A 154 -18.09 25.41 -6.58
N GLU A 155 -18.54 25.82 -7.77
CA GLU A 155 -19.96 25.96 -8.07
C GLU A 155 -20.66 24.60 -8.17
N ALA A 156 -20.08 23.66 -8.92
CA ALA A 156 -20.65 22.32 -9.07
C ALA A 156 -20.67 21.54 -7.74
N GLY A 157 -19.74 21.85 -6.85
CA GLY A 157 -19.56 21.20 -5.55
C GLY A 157 -20.19 21.93 -4.36
N ALA A 158 -21.05 22.94 -4.56
CA ALA A 158 -21.58 23.80 -3.49
C ALA A 158 -22.13 23.04 -2.27
N LYS A 159 -22.68 21.84 -2.46
CA LYS A 159 -23.15 20.96 -1.38
C LYS A 159 -22.05 20.44 -0.46
N PHE A 160 -20.76 20.58 -0.85
CA PHE A 160 -19.59 20.20 -0.08
C PHE A 160 -18.80 21.41 0.42
N SER A 161 -19.38 22.63 0.37
CA SER A 161 -18.71 23.88 0.72
C SER A 161 -18.06 23.89 2.11
N ASP A 162 -18.64 23.19 3.07
CA ASP A 162 -18.11 23.07 4.44
C ASP A 162 -16.75 22.34 4.48
N TYR A 163 -16.39 21.65 3.39
CA TYR A 163 -15.16 20.86 3.26
C TYR A 163 -14.20 21.41 2.22
N PHE A 164 -14.42 22.60 1.68
CA PHE A 164 -13.55 23.19 0.65
C PHE A 164 -12.16 23.55 1.14
N ASP A 165 -11.98 23.79 2.43
CA ASP A 165 -10.71 23.90 3.12
C ASP A 165 -10.89 23.43 4.56
N HIS A 166 -10.97 22.13 4.74
CA HIS A 166 -11.27 21.51 6.02
C HIS A 166 -10.09 20.66 6.49
N VAL A 167 -9.71 20.84 7.75
CA VAL A 167 -8.66 20.06 8.42
C VAL A 167 -9.19 19.55 9.74
N GLU A 168 -9.14 18.27 9.96
CA GLU A 168 -9.57 17.65 11.19
C GLU A 168 -8.65 16.49 11.59
N ARG A 169 -8.41 16.31 12.90
CA ARG A 169 -7.59 15.19 13.38
C ARG A 169 -8.25 13.86 13.00
N TRP A 170 -7.51 12.98 12.31
CA TRP A 170 -8.01 11.70 11.82
C TRP A 170 -8.75 10.87 12.87
N ALA A 171 -8.19 10.79 14.09
CA ALA A 171 -8.78 10.02 15.19
C ALA A 171 -10.16 10.55 15.66
N ASN A 172 -10.50 11.79 15.35
CA ASN A 172 -11.69 12.47 15.84
C ASN A 172 -12.75 12.69 14.75
N VAL A 173 -12.47 12.32 13.50
CA VAL A 173 -13.41 12.53 12.39
C VAL A 173 -14.67 11.70 12.59
N PRO A 174 -15.85 12.32 12.77
CA PRO A 174 -17.10 11.58 12.86
C PRO A 174 -17.43 10.88 11.54
N SER A 175 -18.06 9.69 11.62
CA SER A 175 -18.36 8.87 10.45
C SER A 175 -19.15 9.62 9.38
N HIS A 176 -20.11 10.46 9.76
CA HIS A 176 -20.93 11.23 8.80
C HIS A 176 -20.11 12.27 8.03
N ARG A 177 -19.12 12.93 8.68
CA ARG A 177 -18.21 13.85 7.99
C ARG A 177 -17.24 13.09 7.06
N ALA A 178 -16.66 11.99 7.54
CA ALA A 178 -15.82 11.15 6.70
C ALA A 178 -16.56 10.70 5.44
N LEU A 179 -17.81 10.23 5.58
CA LEU A 179 -18.65 9.83 4.44
C LEU A 179 -18.96 11.00 3.50
N ALA A 180 -19.22 12.20 4.01
CA ALA A 180 -19.47 13.39 3.20
C ALA A 180 -18.22 13.78 2.38
N MET A 181 -17.04 13.83 3.03
CA MET A 181 -15.77 14.10 2.35
C MET A 181 -15.40 13.03 1.32
N LEU A 182 -15.57 11.74 1.64
CA LEU A 182 -15.35 10.65 0.70
C LEU A 182 -16.29 10.72 -0.50
N ARG A 183 -17.56 11.11 -0.30
CA ARG A 183 -18.49 11.36 -1.40
C ARG A 183 -18.01 12.52 -2.27
N GLY A 184 -17.61 13.65 -1.68
CA GLY A 184 -17.04 14.79 -2.41
C GLY A 184 -15.84 14.41 -3.25
N ARG A 185 -14.96 13.52 -2.74
CA ARG A 185 -13.82 12.97 -3.49
C ARG A 185 -14.28 12.08 -4.65
N ASN A 186 -15.26 11.22 -4.42
CA ASN A 186 -15.77 10.32 -5.47
C ASN A 186 -16.50 11.10 -6.58
N GLU A 187 -17.07 12.26 -6.26
CA GLU A 187 -17.68 13.19 -7.23
C GLU A 187 -16.63 14.14 -7.85
N GLU A 188 -15.35 13.94 -7.57
CA GLU A 188 -14.22 14.74 -8.08
C GLU A 188 -14.32 16.24 -7.74
N VAL A 189 -14.99 16.56 -6.64
CA VAL A 189 -15.13 17.93 -6.11
C VAL A 189 -14.07 18.23 -5.05
N LEU A 190 -13.73 17.22 -4.24
CA LEU A 190 -12.75 17.36 -3.16
C LEU A 190 -11.50 16.49 -3.43
N SER A 191 -10.32 17.04 -3.14
CA SER A 191 -9.13 16.25 -2.85
C SER A 191 -9.09 15.94 -1.37
N LEU A 192 -8.66 14.71 -1.01
CA LEU A 192 -8.47 14.29 0.39
C LEU A 192 -7.05 13.81 0.56
N ASP A 193 -6.37 14.39 1.53
CA ASP A 193 -5.00 14.05 1.91
C ASP A 193 -4.92 13.73 3.40
N ILE A 194 -4.04 12.79 3.75
CA ILE A 194 -3.71 12.48 5.13
C ILE A 194 -2.33 13.08 5.40
N GLU A 195 -2.30 14.09 6.25
CA GLU A 195 -1.07 14.78 6.63
C GLU A 195 -0.66 14.37 8.04
N VAL A 196 0.63 14.14 8.25
CA VAL A 196 1.23 13.90 9.55
C VAL A 196 2.46 14.78 9.67
N ASP A 197 2.65 15.38 10.85
CA ASP A 197 3.79 16.25 11.17
C ASP A 197 3.99 17.41 10.16
N ALA A 198 2.91 17.90 9.55
CA ALA A 198 2.98 19.00 8.57
C ALA A 198 3.58 20.28 9.20
N ASP A 199 3.23 20.56 10.47
CA ASP A 199 3.68 21.74 11.21
C ASP A 199 4.99 21.52 11.99
N ASP A 200 5.60 20.33 11.93
CA ASP A 200 6.87 20.07 12.59
C ASP A 200 8.00 20.81 11.84
N PRO A 201 8.71 21.77 12.48
CA PRO A 201 9.76 22.55 11.85
C PRO A 201 11.07 21.77 11.66
N SER A 202 11.15 20.54 12.18
CA SER A 202 12.38 19.73 12.09
C SER A 202 12.73 19.41 10.64
N PRO A 203 14.00 19.46 10.26
CA PRO A 203 14.46 19.11 8.91
C PRO A 203 14.22 17.64 8.60
N VAL A 204 14.23 16.77 9.63
CA VAL A 204 13.87 15.35 9.54
C VAL A 204 12.58 15.14 10.31
N LYS A 205 11.54 14.76 9.62
CA LYS A 205 10.21 14.55 10.23
C LYS A 205 10.20 13.36 11.20
N PRO A 206 9.31 13.37 12.23
CA PRO A 206 9.20 12.25 13.16
C PRO A 206 9.02 10.89 12.51
N VAL A 207 8.23 10.80 11.44
CA VAL A 207 8.04 9.57 10.65
C VAL A 207 9.37 9.12 10.01
N GLU A 208 10.12 10.04 9.42
CA GLU A 208 11.45 9.76 8.85
C GLU A 208 12.43 9.28 9.93
N ARG A 209 12.42 9.90 11.10
CA ARG A 209 13.23 9.46 12.26
C ARG A 209 12.85 8.06 12.72
N MET A 210 11.56 7.68 12.70
CA MET A 210 11.13 6.33 13.04
C MET A 210 11.71 5.30 12.06
N ILE A 211 11.72 5.60 10.77
CA ILE A 211 12.33 4.76 9.73
C ILE A 211 13.84 4.68 9.94
N ALA A 212 14.48 5.84 10.11
CA ALA A 212 15.91 5.93 10.34
C ALA A 212 16.35 5.11 11.56
N ASN A 213 15.64 5.22 12.68
CA ASN A 213 15.93 4.47 13.90
C ASN A 213 15.75 2.95 13.72
N ALA A 214 14.74 2.52 12.95
CA ALA A 214 14.49 1.09 12.70
C ALA A 214 15.65 0.42 11.95
N TYR A 215 16.41 1.20 11.19
CA TYR A 215 17.57 0.72 10.42
C TYR A 215 18.90 1.29 10.92
N ALA A 216 18.92 1.82 12.14
CA ALA A 216 20.10 2.46 12.73
C ALA A 216 20.72 3.54 11.81
N ILE A 217 19.89 4.25 11.04
CA ILE A 217 20.28 5.39 10.21
C ILE A 217 20.25 6.63 11.12
N GLY A 218 21.35 6.89 11.80
CA GLY A 218 21.46 8.03 12.69
C GLY A 218 22.89 8.49 12.79
N GLY A 219 23.12 9.77 12.58
CA GLY A 219 24.43 10.41 12.56
C GLY A 219 24.58 11.32 11.35
N SER A 220 25.43 12.31 11.42
CA SER A 220 25.73 13.23 10.32
C SER A 220 25.98 12.43 9.03
N LEU A 221 25.02 12.53 8.09
CA LEU A 221 25.24 12.02 6.75
C LEU A 221 26.38 12.86 6.13
N PRO A 222 27.36 12.23 5.46
CA PRO A 222 28.22 12.97 4.57
C PRO A 222 27.33 13.62 3.52
N GLY A 223 27.38 14.94 3.41
CA GLY A 223 26.56 15.80 2.56
C GLY A 223 26.68 15.49 1.08
#